data_8416af1d0145bc42f3b15d18e078bbfb
#
_entry.id   8416af1d0145bc42f3b15d18e078bbfb
#
_cell.length_a   1.000
_cell.length_b   1.000
_cell.length_c   1.000
_cell.angle_alpha   90.00
_cell.angle_beta   90.00
_cell.angle_gamma   90.00
#
_symmetry.space_group_name_H-M   'P 1'
#
loop_
_entity.id
_entity.type
_entity.pdbx_description
1 polymer ?
#
loop_
_entity_poly.entity_id
_entity_poly.type
_entity_poly.pdbx_seq_one_letter_code
_entity_poly.pdbx_strand_id
1 'polypeptide(L)'
;MKIACTERSRALGARIAGHLGAGIAETRFSRFPDGEIYLQTGPLDETTVVVGSLLTGDSLLALLLLIDACQRSEVRLVVPYLGYARQDREFRPGEPVSARAIARALSTGVSRVVSVNVHKETVLGHFTVPASQVNLAPEVGDYIRV
;
A
#
# COMPACT_ATOMS: atom_id res chain seq x y z
N MET A 1 1.41 17.99 3.26
CA MET A 1 1.36 16.51 3.07
C MET A 1 0.10 15.95 3.73
N LYS A 2 -0.62 15.04 3.05
CA LYS A 2 -1.79 14.33 3.60
C LYS A 2 -1.63 12.83 3.54
N ILE A 3 -2.40 12.13 4.38
CA ILE A 3 -2.48 10.67 4.41
C ILE A 3 -3.84 10.26 3.88
N ALA A 4 -3.88 9.45 2.82
CA ALA A 4 -5.08 8.84 2.26
C ALA A 4 -5.06 7.33 2.55
N CYS A 5 -6.16 6.74 3.00
CA CYS A 5 -6.17 5.35 3.46
C CYS A 5 -7.26 4.53 2.81
N THR A 6 -6.98 3.27 2.52
CA THR A 6 -8.05 2.28 2.34
C THR A 6 -8.79 2.08 3.67
N GLU A 7 -10.04 1.62 3.62
CA GLU A 7 -10.89 1.51 4.81
C GLU A 7 -10.24 0.72 5.96
N ARG A 8 -9.62 -0.41 5.64
CA ARG A 8 -8.97 -1.29 6.62
C ARG A 8 -7.69 -0.70 7.21
N SER A 9 -7.10 0.31 6.56
CA SER A 9 -5.85 0.92 6.99
C SER A 9 -6.03 2.27 7.71
N ARG A 10 -7.29 2.71 7.95
CA ARG A 10 -7.58 4.02 8.56
C ARG A 10 -6.93 4.21 9.93
N ALA A 11 -6.99 3.19 10.80
CA ALA A 11 -6.40 3.29 12.13
C ALA A 11 -4.87 3.48 12.08
N LEU A 12 -4.18 2.74 11.20
CA LEU A 12 -2.74 2.91 10.99
C LEU A 12 -2.43 4.26 10.34
N GLY A 13 -3.20 4.65 9.32
CA GLY A 13 -3.00 5.93 8.66
C GLY A 13 -3.19 7.12 9.60
N ALA A 14 -4.15 7.07 10.52
CA ALA A 14 -4.34 8.10 11.54
C ALA A 14 -3.14 8.19 12.49
N ARG A 15 -2.55 7.06 12.89
CA ARG A 15 -1.32 7.04 13.71
C ARG A 15 -0.12 7.61 12.95
N ILE A 16 0.04 7.25 11.68
CA ILE A 16 1.10 7.81 10.82
C ILE A 16 0.91 9.32 10.69
N ALA A 17 -0.32 9.79 10.43
CA ALA A 17 -0.63 11.21 10.31
C ALA A 17 -0.27 11.97 11.59
N GLY A 18 -0.67 11.45 12.75
CA GLY A 18 -0.34 12.06 14.06
C GLY A 18 1.16 12.13 14.30
N HIS A 19 1.90 11.07 13.98
CA HIS A 19 3.36 11.04 14.15
C HIS A 19 4.10 12.00 13.22
N LEU A 20 3.60 12.19 12.01
CA LEU A 20 4.21 13.09 11.01
C LEU A 20 3.68 14.54 11.08
N GLY A 21 2.71 14.84 11.93
CA GLY A 21 2.01 16.14 11.91
C GLY A 21 1.28 16.38 10.58
N ALA A 22 0.85 15.33 9.88
CA ALA A 22 0.23 15.40 8.57
C ALA A 22 -1.31 15.43 8.67
N GLY A 23 -1.97 16.08 7.72
CA GLY A 23 -3.42 16.02 7.58
C GLY A 23 -3.90 14.67 7.05
N ILE A 24 -5.18 14.35 7.27
CA ILE A 24 -5.84 13.19 6.66
C ILE A 24 -6.69 13.66 5.48
N ALA A 25 -6.51 13.02 4.33
CA ALA A 25 -7.44 13.14 3.22
C ALA A 25 -8.65 12.22 3.49
N GLU A 26 -9.84 12.78 3.50
CA GLU A 26 -11.06 11.97 3.60
C GLU A 26 -11.15 11.03 2.40
N THR A 27 -11.42 9.76 2.66
CA THR A 27 -11.66 8.75 1.62
C THR A 27 -13.01 8.09 1.85
N ARG A 28 -13.82 8.08 0.81
CA ARG A 28 -15.16 7.45 0.80
C ARG A 28 -15.13 6.28 -0.16
N PHE A 29 -15.51 5.12 0.33
CA PHE A 29 -15.68 3.90 -0.46
C PHE A 29 -17.13 3.49 -0.42
N SER A 30 -17.66 3.08 -1.57
CA SER A 30 -18.97 2.46 -1.71
C SER A 30 -18.92 1.47 -2.87
N ARG A 31 -20.06 0.86 -3.20
CA ARG A 31 -20.17 0.00 -4.38
C ARG A 31 -21.34 0.45 -5.23
N PHE A 32 -21.15 0.31 -6.54
CA PHE A 32 -22.22 0.37 -7.50
C PHE A 32 -23.15 -0.86 -7.36
N PRO A 33 -24.39 -0.81 -7.92
CA PRO A 33 -25.33 -1.94 -7.80
C PRO A 33 -24.81 -3.27 -8.38
N ASP A 34 -23.90 -3.22 -9.34
CA ASP A 34 -23.21 -4.36 -9.95
C ASP A 34 -22.00 -4.88 -9.13
N GLY A 35 -21.68 -4.20 -8.01
CA GLY A 35 -20.60 -4.58 -7.09
C GLY A 35 -19.26 -3.90 -7.36
N GLU A 36 -19.11 -3.09 -8.41
CA GLU A 36 -17.88 -2.33 -8.67
C GLU A 36 -17.59 -1.33 -7.55
N ILE A 37 -16.30 -1.14 -7.25
CA ILE A 37 -15.87 -0.21 -6.20
C ILE A 37 -16.00 1.23 -6.71
N TYR A 38 -16.72 2.05 -5.98
CA TYR A 38 -16.69 3.50 -6.09
C TYR A 38 -15.77 4.08 -5.01
N LEU A 39 -14.93 5.05 -5.39
CA LEU A 39 -14.02 5.74 -4.49
C LEU A 39 -14.05 7.24 -4.77
N GLN A 40 -13.99 8.03 -3.71
CA GLN A 40 -13.81 9.48 -3.78
C GLN A 40 -12.82 9.91 -2.70
N THR A 41 -11.88 10.82 -3.05
CA THR A 41 -10.99 11.50 -2.10
C THR A 41 -11.44 12.94 -1.87
N GLY A 42 -11.22 13.44 -0.66
CA GLY A 42 -11.26 14.88 -0.37
C GLY A 42 -10.03 15.61 -0.93
N PRO A 43 -9.87 16.90 -0.61
CA PRO A 43 -8.74 17.71 -1.06
C PRO A 43 -7.40 17.12 -0.66
N LEU A 44 -6.45 17.11 -1.59
CA LEU A 44 -5.08 16.61 -1.44
C LEU A 44 -4.10 17.78 -1.29
N ASP A 45 -2.89 17.48 -0.84
CA ASP A 45 -1.74 18.38 -0.84
C ASP A 45 -0.78 18.01 -1.99
N GLU A 46 0.35 18.74 -2.14
CA GLU A 46 1.42 18.44 -3.11
C GLU A 46 1.96 17.01 -2.96
N THR A 47 2.06 16.52 -1.71
CA THR A 47 2.46 15.13 -1.43
C THR A 47 1.34 14.43 -0.68
N THR A 48 0.98 13.22 -1.13
CA THR A 48 0.02 12.34 -0.47
C THR A 48 0.65 10.98 -0.21
N VAL A 49 0.56 10.53 1.04
CA VAL A 49 0.93 9.16 1.42
C VAL A 49 -0.32 8.29 1.37
N VAL A 50 -0.36 7.35 0.45
CA VAL A 50 -1.43 6.36 0.36
C VAL A 50 -1.07 5.17 1.24
N VAL A 51 -1.97 4.78 2.14
CA VAL A 51 -1.77 3.64 3.07
C VAL A 51 -2.82 2.58 2.82
N GLY A 52 -2.38 1.37 2.46
CA GLY A 52 -3.30 0.27 2.19
C GLY A 52 -2.64 -1.10 2.25
N SER A 53 -3.21 -2.03 3.02
CA SER A 53 -2.78 -3.44 3.05
C SER A 53 -3.41 -4.23 1.92
N LEU A 54 -2.63 -5.10 1.31
CA LEU A 54 -3.05 -5.98 0.22
C LEU A 54 -3.43 -7.36 0.76
N LEU A 55 -4.72 -7.57 1.03
CA LEU A 55 -5.23 -8.81 1.63
C LEU A 55 -5.96 -9.71 0.62
N THR A 56 -6.65 -9.11 -0.34
CA THR A 56 -7.52 -9.76 -1.34
C THR A 56 -7.42 -9.05 -2.68
N GLY A 57 -8.01 -9.61 -3.75
CA GLY A 57 -8.13 -8.91 -5.04
C GLY A 57 -8.89 -7.58 -4.93
N ASP A 58 -9.94 -7.53 -4.13
CA ASP A 58 -10.69 -6.28 -3.86
C ASP A 58 -9.82 -5.22 -3.19
N SER A 59 -8.95 -5.62 -2.25
CA SER A 59 -8.03 -4.67 -1.61
C SER A 59 -6.95 -4.16 -2.57
N LEU A 60 -6.53 -4.98 -3.54
CA LEU A 60 -5.65 -4.53 -4.62
C LEU A 60 -6.35 -3.48 -5.49
N LEU A 61 -7.57 -3.79 -5.94
CA LEU A 61 -8.32 -2.86 -6.78
C LEU A 61 -8.61 -1.55 -6.06
N ALA A 62 -9.05 -1.61 -4.80
CA ALA A 62 -9.27 -0.41 -3.98
C ALA A 62 -8.00 0.44 -3.82
N LEU A 63 -6.83 -0.21 -3.68
CA LEU A 63 -5.56 0.48 -3.56
C LEU A 63 -5.14 1.13 -4.88
N LEU A 64 -5.30 0.45 -6.02
CA LEU A 64 -5.02 1.02 -7.34
C LEU A 64 -5.93 2.23 -7.64
N LEU A 65 -7.23 2.13 -7.35
CA LEU A 65 -8.17 3.24 -7.51
C LEU A 65 -7.82 4.42 -6.59
N LEU A 66 -7.36 4.15 -5.36
CA LEU A 66 -6.94 5.21 -4.44
C LEU A 66 -5.65 5.91 -4.92
N ILE A 67 -4.69 5.16 -5.44
CA ILE A 67 -3.48 5.71 -6.06
C ILE A 67 -3.87 6.62 -7.23
N ASP A 68 -4.76 6.16 -8.12
CA ASP A 68 -5.23 6.95 -9.27
C ASP A 68 -5.95 8.23 -8.83
N ALA A 69 -6.83 8.14 -7.85
CA ALA A 69 -7.53 9.31 -7.29
C ALA A 69 -6.58 10.36 -6.67
N CYS A 70 -5.34 9.95 -6.32
CA CYS A 70 -4.32 10.83 -5.75
C CYS A 70 -3.32 11.39 -6.77
N GLN A 71 -3.48 11.14 -8.08
CA GLN A 71 -2.49 11.51 -9.13
C GLN A 71 -2.23 13.02 -9.30
N ARG A 72 -2.99 13.88 -8.65
CA ARG A 72 -2.70 15.34 -8.57
C ARG A 72 -1.65 15.69 -7.52
N SER A 73 -1.17 14.70 -6.77
CA SER A 73 -0.12 14.77 -5.75
C SER A 73 1.08 13.97 -6.17
N GLU A 74 2.26 14.21 -5.57
CA GLU A 74 3.31 13.21 -5.49
C GLU A 74 2.84 12.09 -4.56
N VAL A 75 2.57 10.91 -5.12
CA VAL A 75 2.06 9.77 -4.34
C VAL A 75 3.21 8.93 -3.79
N ARG A 76 3.24 8.74 -2.47
CA ARG A 76 4.10 7.77 -1.78
C ARG A 76 3.23 6.67 -1.21
N LEU A 77 3.58 5.40 -1.47
CA LEU A 77 2.77 4.27 -1.11
C LEU A 77 3.33 3.54 0.13
N VAL A 78 2.49 3.31 1.12
CA VAL A 78 2.76 2.44 2.28
C VAL A 78 1.86 1.22 2.18
N VAL A 79 2.47 0.03 2.06
CA VAL A 79 1.78 -1.26 2.01
C VAL A 79 2.17 -2.07 3.25
N PRO A 80 1.43 -1.93 4.38
CA PRO A 80 1.79 -2.61 5.63
C PRO A 80 1.82 -4.13 5.51
N TYR A 81 0.94 -4.69 4.69
CA TYR A 81 0.96 -6.11 4.33
C TYR A 81 0.92 -6.26 2.81
N LEU A 82 1.99 -6.80 2.25
CA LEU A 82 2.12 -7.07 0.82
C LEU A 82 1.68 -8.53 0.53
N GLY A 83 0.40 -8.70 0.23
CA GLY A 83 -0.13 -9.98 -0.24
C GLY A 83 0.48 -10.41 -1.56
N TYR A 84 0.30 -11.69 -1.93
CA TYR A 84 0.87 -12.32 -3.12
C TYR A 84 2.41 -12.40 -3.16
N ALA A 85 3.11 -11.91 -2.12
CA ALA A 85 4.57 -11.93 -2.05
C ALA A 85 5.18 -13.33 -1.88
N ARG A 86 4.37 -14.36 -1.56
CA ARG A 86 4.83 -15.76 -1.41
C ARG A 86 5.22 -16.40 -2.73
N GLN A 87 4.59 -16.01 -3.84
CA GLN A 87 4.93 -16.49 -5.19
C GLN A 87 5.92 -15.50 -5.83
N ASP A 88 7.15 -15.57 -5.34
CA ASP A 88 8.28 -14.71 -5.72
C ASP A 88 9.05 -15.20 -6.94
N ARG A 89 8.75 -16.41 -7.41
CA ARG A 89 9.35 -17.04 -8.59
C ARG A 89 8.35 -18.00 -9.24
N GLU A 90 8.65 -18.44 -10.43
CA GLU A 90 7.97 -19.56 -11.08
C GLU A 90 8.46 -20.86 -10.41
N PHE A 91 7.54 -21.67 -9.89
CA PHE A 91 7.82 -22.97 -9.28
C PHE A 91 7.59 -24.10 -10.29
N ARG A 92 6.67 -23.91 -11.23
CA ARG A 92 6.38 -24.83 -12.32
C ARG A 92 6.21 -24.04 -13.62
N PRO A 93 6.58 -24.62 -14.80
CA PRO A 93 6.42 -23.95 -16.08
C PRO A 93 4.97 -23.43 -16.30
N GLY A 94 4.87 -22.15 -16.67
CA GLY A 94 3.59 -21.49 -16.92
C GLY A 94 2.95 -20.81 -15.70
N GLU A 95 3.52 -20.93 -14.51
CA GLU A 95 3.04 -20.19 -13.34
C GLU A 95 3.43 -18.70 -13.42
N PRO A 96 2.54 -17.79 -12.96
CA PRO A 96 2.91 -16.39 -12.85
C PRO A 96 3.90 -16.18 -11.68
N VAL A 97 4.73 -15.14 -11.75
CA VAL A 97 5.41 -14.59 -10.58
C VAL A 97 4.49 -13.51 -10.00
N SER A 98 3.58 -13.90 -9.11
CA SER A 98 2.54 -13.00 -8.59
C SER A 98 3.12 -11.78 -7.89
N ALA A 99 4.19 -11.95 -7.11
CA ALA A 99 4.91 -10.85 -6.46
C ALA A 99 5.35 -9.78 -7.47
N ARG A 100 5.90 -10.20 -8.63
CA ARG A 100 6.32 -9.30 -9.70
C ARG A 100 5.15 -8.57 -10.35
N ALA A 101 4.05 -9.28 -10.64
CA ALA A 101 2.87 -8.68 -11.26
C ALA A 101 2.26 -7.61 -10.36
N ILE A 102 2.10 -7.90 -9.07
CA ILE A 102 1.58 -6.97 -8.07
C ILE A 102 2.51 -5.77 -7.85
N ALA A 103 3.83 -6.02 -7.69
CA ALA A 103 4.79 -4.94 -7.49
C ALA A 103 4.77 -3.94 -8.67
N ARG A 104 4.71 -4.43 -9.91
CA ARG A 104 4.61 -3.59 -11.11
C ARG A 104 3.31 -2.78 -11.13
N ALA A 105 2.17 -3.40 -10.82
CA ALA A 105 0.89 -2.71 -10.76
C ALA A 105 0.91 -1.58 -9.70
N LEU A 106 1.42 -1.87 -8.50
CA LEU A 106 1.53 -0.90 -7.42
C LEU A 106 2.60 0.18 -7.64
N SER A 107 3.50 -0.01 -8.59
CA SER A 107 4.50 1.01 -8.96
C SER A 107 3.92 2.10 -9.86
N THR A 108 2.76 1.84 -10.48
CA THR A 108 2.15 2.80 -11.40
C THR A 108 1.61 4.00 -10.63
N GLY A 109 2.08 5.19 -10.99
CA GLY A 109 1.60 6.43 -10.39
C GLY A 109 2.10 6.72 -8.98
N VAL A 110 3.13 6.02 -8.50
CA VAL A 110 3.76 6.31 -7.20
C VAL A 110 5.24 6.65 -7.37
N SER A 111 5.77 7.49 -6.48
CA SER A 111 7.19 7.88 -6.48
C SER A 111 8.07 6.97 -5.62
N ARG A 112 7.48 6.30 -4.62
CA ARG A 112 8.18 5.40 -3.69
C ARG A 112 7.21 4.44 -3.03
N VAL A 113 7.72 3.25 -2.66
CA VAL A 113 6.98 2.25 -1.90
C VAL A 113 7.70 1.91 -0.60
N VAL A 114 6.94 1.82 0.49
CA VAL A 114 7.40 1.28 1.78
C VAL A 114 6.48 0.14 2.18
N SER A 115 7.05 -1.00 2.55
CA SER A 115 6.30 -2.14 3.08
C SER A 115 6.82 -2.52 4.47
N VAL A 116 6.16 -3.47 5.13
CA VAL A 116 6.54 -3.95 6.46
C VAL A 116 6.75 -5.46 6.39
N ASN A 117 7.91 -5.95 6.87
CA ASN A 117 8.21 -7.37 6.99
C ASN A 117 7.81 -8.18 5.74
N VAL A 118 8.30 -7.80 4.55
CA VAL A 118 8.00 -8.53 3.32
C VAL A 118 8.47 -9.98 3.43
N HIS A 119 7.75 -10.91 2.79
CA HIS A 119 8.04 -12.34 2.86
C HIS A 119 9.49 -12.68 2.48
N LYS A 120 10.02 -12.04 1.44
CA LYS A 120 11.43 -12.04 1.03
C LYS A 120 11.82 -10.66 0.52
N GLU A 121 12.98 -10.20 0.88
CA GLU A 121 13.50 -8.90 0.47
C GLU A 121 13.66 -8.76 -1.05
N THR A 122 13.95 -9.87 -1.74
CA THR A 122 14.04 -9.91 -3.21
C THR A 122 12.77 -9.44 -3.92
N VAL A 123 11.61 -9.51 -3.26
CA VAL A 123 10.33 -9.01 -3.79
C VAL A 123 10.37 -7.50 -4.03
N LEU A 124 11.12 -6.75 -3.22
CA LEU A 124 11.28 -5.30 -3.38
C LEU A 124 11.92 -4.93 -4.73
N GLY A 125 12.79 -5.79 -5.26
CA GLY A 125 13.40 -5.62 -6.58
C GLY A 125 12.44 -5.74 -7.77
N HIS A 126 11.19 -6.16 -7.55
CA HIS A 126 10.17 -6.19 -8.60
C HIS A 126 9.44 -4.87 -8.80
N PHE A 127 9.53 -3.94 -7.84
CA PHE A 127 8.99 -2.59 -8.01
C PHE A 127 9.83 -1.83 -9.04
N THR A 128 9.16 -0.98 -9.84
CA THR A 128 9.82 -0.13 -10.85
C THR A 128 10.16 1.27 -10.32
N VAL A 129 9.90 1.50 -9.04
CA VAL A 129 10.23 2.70 -8.28
C VAL A 129 11.01 2.30 -7.02
N PRO A 130 11.72 3.23 -6.35
CA PRO A 130 12.40 2.94 -5.10
C PRO A 130 11.45 2.28 -4.09
N ALA A 131 11.81 1.08 -3.62
CA ALA A 131 11.05 0.31 -2.65
C ALA A 131 11.93 -0.07 -1.46
N SER A 132 11.36 0.00 -0.26
CA SER A 132 12.03 -0.37 0.98
C SER A 132 11.07 -1.07 1.94
N GLN A 133 11.61 -1.69 2.98
CA GLN A 133 10.79 -2.25 4.05
C GLN A 133 11.22 -1.72 5.42
N VAL A 134 10.26 -1.71 6.33
CA VAL A 134 10.47 -1.59 7.78
C VAL A 134 10.46 -3.00 8.36
N ASN A 135 11.48 -3.32 9.13
CA ASN A 135 11.54 -4.57 9.90
C ASN A 135 11.08 -4.28 11.34
N LEU A 136 9.99 -4.90 11.78
CA LEU A 136 9.43 -4.72 13.11
C LEU A 136 9.99 -5.69 14.17
N ALA A 137 10.92 -6.58 13.81
CA ALA A 137 11.47 -7.53 14.78
C ALA A 137 12.17 -6.87 15.97
N PRO A 138 12.93 -5.76 15.80
CA PRO A 138 13.51 -5.05 16.94
C PRO A 138 12.45 -4.52 17.91
N GLU A 139 11.44 -3.82 17.40
CA GLU A 139 10.36 -3.20 18.18
C GLU A 139 9.53 -4.26 18.92
N VAL A 140 9.23 -5.40 18.24
CA VAL A 140 8.54 -6.53 18.87
C VAL A 140 9.42 -7.15 19.96
N GLY A 141 10.72 -7.33 19.69
CA GLY A 141 11.67 -7.85 20.67
C GLY A 141 11.77 -6.95 21.93
N ASP A 142 11.80 -5.67 21.76
CA ASP A 142 11.84 -4.71 22.87
C ASP A 142 10.52 -4.74 23.68
N TYR A 143 9.38 -4.83 23.01
CA TYR A 143 8.07 -4.96 23.65
C TYR A 143 7.92 -6.23 24.50
N ILE A 144 8.51 -7.34 24.09
CA ILE A 144 8.43 -8.63 24.81
C ILE A 144 9.37 -8.66 26.04
N ARG A 145 10.41 -7.84 26.04
CA ARG A 145 11.40 -7.80 27.14
C ARG A 145 10.91 -7.07 28.40
N VAL A 146 9.77 -6.43 28.35
CA VAL A 146 9.17 -5.67 29.46
C VAL A 146 8.46 -6.56 30.45
#